data_2de4522349f1433a246f08c5930afb6b
#
_entry.id   2de4522349f1433a246f08c5930afb6b
#
_cell.length_a   1.000
_cell.length_b   1.000
_cell.length_c   1.000
_cell.angle_alpha   90.00
_cell.angle_beta   90.00
_cell.angle_gamma   90.00
#
_symmetry.space_group_name_H-M   'P 1'
#
loop_
_entity.id
_entity.type
_entity.pdbx_description
1 polymer ?
#
loop_
_entity_poly.entity_id
_entity_poly.type
_entity_poly.pdbx_seq_one_letter_code
_entity_poly.pdbx_strand_id
1 'polypeptide(L)' 'MSNYNYLVLYLDTLNFKCFAGFTTKEEAREYLNEISKQYVTIGIAELTKPISY' A
#
# COMPACT_ATOMS: atom_id res chain seq x y z
N MET A 1 -12.78 5.36 -13.22
CA MET A 1 -11.48 5.67 -12.65
C MET A 1 -11.46 5.34 -11.17
N SER A 2 -10.34 4.80 -10.71
CA SER A 2 -10.20 4.46 -9.29
C SER A 2 -9.47 5.57 -8.57
N ASN A 3 -9.96 5.93 -7.38
CA ASN A 3 -9.31 6.90 -6.51
C ASN A 3 -8.74 6.15 -5.32
N TYR A 4 -7.49 6.41 -5.01
CA TYR A 4 -6.82 5.77 -3.88
C TYR A 4 -6.53 6.80 -2.81
N ASN A 5 -6.92 6.50 -1.58
CA ASN A 5 -6.67 7.34 -0.42
C ASN A 5 -5.49 6.85 0.41
N TYR A 6 -5.13 5.59 0.25
CA TYR A 6 -4.08 4.96 1.05
C TYR A 6 -3.14 4.18 0.16
N LEU A 7 -1.86 4.24 0.48
CA LEU A 7 -0.84 3.45 -0.20
C LEU A 7 -0.12 2.57 0.80
N VAL A 8 0.00 1.30 0.48
CA VAL A 8 0.84 0.38 1.22
C VAL A 8 2.19 0.32 0.52
N LEU A 9 3.25 0.64 1.25
CA LEU A 9 4.60 0.70 0.72
C LEU A 9 5.40 -0.48 1.25
N TYR A 10 6.09 -1.17 0.35
CA TYR A 10 6.87 -2.35 0.72
C TYR A 10 8.01 -2.56 -0.26
N LEU A 11 8.93 -3.46 0.12
CA LEU A 11 10.06 -3.86 -0.73
C LEU A 11 9.84 -5.29 -1.20
N ASP A 12 10.08 -5.53 -2.48
CA ASP A 12 10.00 -6.89 -3.00
C ASP A 12 11.28 -7.68 -2.70
N THR A 13 11.36 -8.91 -3.21
CA THR A 13 12.50 -9.78 -2.95
C THR A 13 13.81 -9.25 -3.53
N LEU A 14 13.73 -8.33 -4.47
CA LEU A 14 14.90 -7.70 -5.09
C LEU A 14 15.17 -6.31 -4.49
N ASN A 15 14.49 -5.96 -3.40
CA ASN A 15 14.61 -4.68 -2.71
C ASN A 15 14.14 -3.48 -3.53
N PHE A 16 13.29 -3.72 -4.52
CA PHE A 16 12.65 -2.63 -5.23
C PHE A 16 11.45 -2.13 -4.43
N LYS A 17 11.30 -0.81 -4.39
CA LYS A 17 10.16 -0.20 -3.72
C LYS A 17 8.89 -0.44 -4.52
N CYS A 18 7.88 -0.99 -3.84
CA CYS A 18 6.59 -1.26 -4.44
C CYS A 18 5.51 -0.57 -3.66
N PHE A 19 4.37 -0.33 -4.30
CA PHE A 19 3.22 0.23 -3.60
C PHE A 19 1.93 -0.37 -4.15
N ALA A 20 0.91 -0.38 -3.29
CA ALA A 20 -0.44 -0.80 -3.68
C ALA A 20 -1.43 0.23 -3.16
N GLY A 21 -2.37 0.63 -4.00
CA GLY A 21 -3.36 1.64 -3.67
C GLY A 21 -4.66 1.05 -3.17
N PHE A 22 -5.26 1.69 -2.17
CA PHE A 22 -6.53 1.24 -1.58
C PHE A 22 -7.42 2.44 -1.29
N THR A 23 -8.72 2.21 -1.32
CA THR A 23 -9.70 3.26 -1.06
C THR A 23 -10.00 3.40 0.42
N THR A 24 -9.85 2.31 1.19
CA THR A 24 -10.12 2.33 2.63
C THR A 24 -8.89 1.92 3.42
N LYS A 25 -8.81 2.44 4.64
CA LYS A 25 -7.72 2.13 5.56
C LYS A 25 -7.72 0.65 5.94
N GLU A 26 -8.90 0.08 6.11
CA GLU A 26 -9.03 -1.31 6.49
C GLU A 26 -8.46 -2.25 5.44
N GLU A 27 -8.76 -1.99 4.17
CA GLU A 27 -8.21 -2.77 3.06
C GLU A 27 -6.68 -2.66 3.03
N ALA A 28 -6.16 -1.45 3.24
CA ALA A 28 -4.72 -1.23 3.25
C ALA A 28 -4.05 -2.02 4.37
N ARG A 29 -4.66 -2.02 5.56
CA ARG A 29 -4.10 -2.75 6.72
C ARG A 29 -4.13 -4.25 6.52
N GLU A 30 -5.21 -4.78 5.94
CA GLU A 30 -5.30 -6.20 5.64
C GLU A 30 -4.22 -6.62 4.66
N TYR A 31 -4.03 -5.82 3.61
CA TYR A 31 -2.99 -6.10 2.63
C TYR A 31 -1.60 -6.06 3.27
N LEU A 32 -1.36 -5.05 4.12
CA LEU A 32 -0.08 -4.92 4.81
C LEU A 32 0.21 -6.17 5.65
N ASN A 33 -0.80 -6.66 6.38
CA ASN A 33 -0.64 -7.87 7.17
C ASN A 33 -0.30 -9.08 6.32
N GLU A 34 -0.93 -9.21 5.16
CA GLU A 34 -0.68 -10.33 4.26
C GLU A 34 0.73 -10.29 3.69
N ILE A 35 1.13 -9.14 3.16
CA ILE A 35 2.45 -9.04 2.52
C ILE A 35 3.58 -9.02 3.53
N SER A 36 3.33 -8.65 4.77
CA SER A 36 4.38 -8.62 5.81
C SER A 36 4.95 -10.01 6.10
N LYS A 37 4.24 -11.05 5.70
CA LYS A 37 4.71 -12.43 5.84
C LYS A 37 5.74 -12.80 4.79
N GLN A 38 5.78 -12.09 3.68
CA GLN A 38 6.64 -12.40 2.53
C GLN A 38 7.61 -11.29 2.18
N TYR A 39 7.24 -10.04 2.45
CA TYR A 39 8.02 -8.87 2.04
C TYR A 39 8.31 -7.97 3.23
N VAL A 40 9.35 -7.16 3.08
CA VAL A 40 9.65 -6.13 4.06
C VAL A 40 8.68 -4.98 3.84
N THR A 41 7.87 -4.68 4.84
CA THR A 41 6.89 -3.59 4.72
C THR A 41 7.46 -2.30 5.26
N ILE A 42 7.15 -1.20 4.57
CA ILE A 42 7.56 0.14 5.00
C ILE A 42 6.46 0.78 5.84
N GLY A 43 5.22 0.71 5.35
CA GLY A 43 4.08 1.25 6.08
C GLY A 43 2.94 1.64 5.17
N ILE A 44 1.98 2.35 5.76
CA ILE A 44 0.81 2.86 5.05
C ILE A 44 0.92 4.38 5.00
N ALA A 45 0.79 4.94 3.80
CA ALA A 45 0.75 6.38 3.61
C ALA A 45 -0.70 6.81 3.37
N GLU A 46 -1.16 7.80 4.12
CA GLU A 46 -2.47 8.39 3.91
C GLU A 46 -2.31 9.60 2.99
N LEU A 47 -3.10 9.64 1.93
CA LEU A 47 -3.01 10.70 0.95
C LEU A 47 -3.98 11.83 1.30
N THR A 48 -3.49 13.08 1.24
CA THR A 48 -4.36 14.23 1.45
C THR A 48 -5.27 14.47 0.26
N LYS A 49 -4.80 14.05 -0.93
CA LYS A 49 -5.60 14.08 -2.15
C LYS A 49 -5.53 12.70 -2.77
N PRO A 50 -6.68 12.08 -3.10
CA PRO A 50 -6.67 10.77 -3.75
C PRO A 50 -5.97 10.82 -5.11
N ILE A 51 -5.27 9.73 -5.41
CA ILE A 51 -4.69 9.54 -6.74
C ILE A 51 -5.76 8.97 -7.65
N SER A 52 -5.96 9.61 -8.79
CA SER A 52 -6.91 9.14 -9.80
C SER A 52 -6.19 8.57 -11.00
N TYR A 53 -6.67 7.42 -11.43
CA TYR A 53 -6.15 6.78 -12.64
C TYR A 53 -7.27 6.53 -13.64
#